data_c6490e43618bb844ea74a9b75f0c924f
#
_entry.id   c6490e43618bb844ea74a9b75f0c924f
#
_cell.length_a   1.000
_cell.length_b   1.000
_cell.length_c   1.000
_cell.angle_alpha   90.00
_cell.angle_beta   90.00
_cell.angle_gamma   90.00
#
_symmetry.space_group_name_H-M   'P 1'
#
loop_
_entity.id
_entity.type
_entity.pdbx_description
1 polymer ?
#
loop_
_entity_poly.entity_id
_entity_poly.type
_entity_poly.pdbx_seq_one_letter_code
_entity_poly.pdbx_strand_id
1 'polypeptide(L)'
;TNDIRDKLDAISDYLPAGAKKPTIFKFSTSSIPVAILSVESEESASGLSKLLEDRVSNRLQRIDGVGTINISGASKRVVQVYCDPTKLEAYHLTLAQISQLIGAENVNIPAGQIDLGSRTNSIRVQGEFTDPMQLGSIIVTSVGGKDIYLRDVAEIKDTVGERQQENFVNGKSGAIVMITKQEGSNSVEIARQIRAALPEIQQNLPSDVKIGYLIDTSSFIVNTIDSLQETIIITFVIVVLVVLFFLGRWRATFIIVLTIPISLVASFIYLLISGNSLNVISLSSLSIAIGMVVDDAIVVLENVTTHIERGSYPKQAAVHATNEVGISVVASTLTMLAVFLPLTMMPGEAGLMFRQLGWSISIVMIVSTAAALSLT
;
A
#
# COMPACT_ATOMS: atom_id res chain seq x y z
N THR A 1 -18.85 -2.33 -4.42
CA THR A 1 -18.71 -0.88 -4.72
C THR A 1 -19.71 -0.47 -5.77
N ASN A 2 -19.93 -1.27 -6.84
CA ASN A 2 -20.90 -0.94 -7.90
C ASN A 2 -22.32 -0.88 -7.35
N ASP A 3 -22.75 -1.86 -6.57
CA ASP A 3 -24.09 -1.85 -5.92
C ASP A 3 -24.35 -0.61 -5.05
N ILE A 4 -23.29 -0.12 -4.36
CA ILE A 4 -23.40 1.11 -3.56
C ILE A 4 -23.55 2.32 -4.49
N ARG A 5 -22.79 2.35 -5.59
CA ARG A 5 -22.88 3.43 -6.59
C ARG A 5 -24.26 3.48 -7.21
N ASP A 6 -24.79 2.34 -7.65
CA ASP A 6 -26.12 2.24 -8.27
C ASP A 6 -27.23 2.73 -7.32
N LYS A 7 -27.12 2.36 -6.02
CA LYS A 7 -28.07 2.83 -4.99
C LYS A 7 -27.92 4.34 -4.72
N LEU A 8 -26.71 4.88 -4.71
CA LEU A 8 -26.46 6.31 -4.52
C LEU A 8 -26.91 7.13 -5.73
N ASP A 9 -26.68 6.63 -6.93
CA ASP A 9 -27.15 7.29 -8.15
C ASP A 9 -28.69 7.30 -8.20
N ALA A 10 -29.35 6.23 -7.76
CA ALA A 10 -30.81 6.16 -7.69
C ALA A 10 -31.45 7.18 -6.73
N ILE A 11 -30.74 7.58 -5.67
CA ILE A 11 -31.22 8.59 -4.70
C ILE A 11 -30.68 9.99 -4.96
N SER A 12 -29.78 10.17 -5.92
CA SER A 12 -29.13 11.47 -6.17
C SER A 12 -30.11 12.58 -6.51
N ASP A 13 -31.19 12.23 -7.23
CA ASP A 13 -32.24 13.16 -7.64
C ASP A 13 -33.18 13.56 -6.49
N TYR A 14 -33.18 12.81 -5.39
CA TYR A 14 -33.97 13.11 -4.18
C TYR A 14 -33.20 13.94 -3.15
N LEU A 15 -31.92 14.26 -3.41
CA LEU A 15 -31.12 15.07 -2.51
C LEU A 15 -31.58 16.53 -2.56
N PRO A 16 -31.53 17.27 -1.43
CA PRO A 16 -31.88 18.68 -1.38
C PRO A 16 -31.04 19.52 -2.35
N ALA A 17 -31.64 20.61 -2.88
CA ALA A 17 -30.94 21.54 -3.74
C ALA A 17 -29.68 22.09 -3.01
N GLY A 18 -28.52 21.96 -3.64
CA GLY A 18 -27.23 22.35 -3.07
C GLY A 18 -26.44 21.25 -2.37
N ALA A 19 -27.00 20.05 -2.21
CA ALA A 19 -26.23 18.89 -1.74
C ALA A 19 -25.19 18.49 -2.79
N LYS A 20 -23.96 18.25 -2.32
CA LYS A 20 -22.90 17.70 -3.20
C LYS A 20 -23.16 16.23 -3.46
N LYS A 21 -22.76 15.74 -4.65
CA LYS A 21 -22.83 14.32 -4.95
C LYS A 21 -22.07 13.50 -3.88
N PRO A 22 -22.69 12.40 -3.39
CA PRO A 22 -22.01 11.50 -2.45
C PRO A 22 -20.73 10.93 -3.05
N THR A 23 -19.67 10.90 -2.27
CA THR A 23 -18.38 10.33 -2.68
C THR A 23 -18.18 8.98 -1.99
N ILE A 24 -17.88 7.95 -2.77
CA ILE A 24 -17.61 6.61 -2.25
C ILE A 24 -16.10 6.47 -2.02
N PHE A 25 -15.70 6.22 -0.78
CA PHE A 25 -14.34 5.87 -0.45
C PHE A 25 -14.21 4.36 -0.27
N LYS A 26 -13.37 3.73 -1.09
CA LYS A 26 -13.00 2.33 -0.93
C LYS A 26 -11.72 2.28 -0.11
N PHE A 27 -11.81 1.76 1.11
CA PHE A 27 -10.64 1.45 1.93
C PHE A 27 -10.12 0.07 1.57
N SER A 28 -8.84 -0.05 1.28
CA SER A 28 -8.16 -1.33 1.07
C SER A 28 -6.76 -1.27 1.70
N THR A 29 -6.12 -2.41 1.86
CA THR A 29 -4.73 -2.45 2.37
C THR A 29 -3.73 -1.71 1.46
N SER A 30 -4.06 -1.54 0.18
CA SER A 30 -3.28 -0.72 -0.76
C SER A 30 -3.43 0.78 -0.52
N SER A 31 -4.45 1.22 0.24
CA SER A 31 -4.64 2.61 0.64
C SER A 31 -3.69 3.05 1.77
N ILE A 32 -3.04 2.09 2.44
CA ILE A 32 -2.01 2.39 3.45
C ILE A 32 -0.77 2.91 2.71
N PRO A 33 -0.26 4.11 3.08
CA PRO A 33 0.93 4.66 2.44
C PRO A 33 2.14 3.73 2.62
N VAL A 34 2.86 3.48 1.54
CA VAL A 34 4.15 2.75 1.57
C VAL A 34 5.23 3.62 2.18
N ALA A 35 5.19 4.90 1.85
CA ALA A 35 6.09 5.91 2.40
C ALA A 35 5.34 7.22 2.60
N ILE A 36 5.68 7.93 3.67
CA ILE A 36 5.28 9.30 3.90
C ILE A 36 6.56 10.12 3.99
N LEU A 37 6.70 11.08 3.07
CA LEU A 37 7.84 11.99 3.05
C LEU A 37 7.44 13.32 3.66
N SER A 38 8.34 13.90 4.43
CA SER A 38 8.26 15.28 4.92
C SER A 38 9.04 16.19 4.00
N VAL A 39 8.53 17.36 3.73
CA VAL A 39 9.19 18.40 2.97
C VAL A 39 9.21 19.67 3.80
N GLU A 40 10.40 20.16 4.13
CA GLU A 40 10.61 21.45 4.77
C GLU A 40 10.91 22.50 3.69
N SER A 41 10.36 23.72 3.82
CA SER A 41 10.62 24.84 2.93
C SER A 41 10.51 26.14 3.69
N GLU A 42 11.47 27.05 3.51
CA GLU A 42 11.45 28.38 4.14
C GLU A 42 11.02 29.47 3.14
N GLU A 43 11.69 29.55 2.00
CA GLU A 43 11.51 30.64 1.02
C GLU A 43 10.61 30.25 -0.17
N SER A 44 10.66 29.01 -0.59
CA SER A 44 9.89 28.50 -1.74
C SER A 44 8.43 28.17 -1.43
N ALA A 45 7.90 28.58 -0.27
CA ALA A 45 6.59 28.18 0.20
C ALA A 45 5.44 28.50 -0.77
N SER A 46 5.49 29.63 -1.48
CA SER A 46 4.45 30.06 -2.42
C SER A 46 4.36 29.22 -3.69
N GLY A 47 5.47 28.61 -4.12
CA GLY A 47 5.54 27.73 -5.30
C GLY A 47 5.66 26.24 -4.97
N LEU A 48 5.64 25.90 -3.68
CA LEU A 48 5.99 24.56 -3.19
C LEU A 48 5.12 23.46 -3.81
N SER A 49 3.83 23.69 -3.97
CA SER A 49 2.92 22.68 -4.53
C SER A 49 3.32 22.27 -5.96
N LYS A 50 3.55 23.23 -6.83
CA LYS A 50 3.96 22.98 -8.22
C LYS A 50 5.36 22.38 -8.29
N LEU A 51 6.28 22.88 -7.49
CA LEU A 51 7.63 22.32 -7.38
C LEU A 51 7.61 20.85 -7.00
N LEU A 52 6.81 20.49 -5.97
CA LEU A 52 6.68 19.10 -5.52
C LEU A 52 5.98 18.23 -6.55
N GLU A 53 4.98 18.75 -7.26
CA GLU A 53 4.32 18.03 -8.34
C GLU A 53 5.28 17.73 -9.48
N ASP A 54 6.01 18.75 -9.98
CA ASP A 54 6.89 18.63 -11.13
C ASP A 54 8.17 17.84 -10.83
N ARG A 55 8.80 18.05 -9.68
CA ARG A 55 10.12 17.49 -9.35
C ARG A 55 10.08 16.23 -8.50
N VAL A 56 9.07 16.09 -7.67
CA VAL A 56 8.95 14.96 -6.74
C VAL A 56 7.90 13.97 -7.22
N SER A 57 6.64 14.40 -7.34
CA SER A 57 5.53 13.52 -7.67
C SER A 57 5.70 12.86 -9.03
N ASN A 58 5.97 13.63 -10.08
CA ASN A 58 6.18 13.10 -11.43
C ASN A 58 7.36 12.12 -11.53
N ARG A 59 8.39 12.30 -10.71
CA ARG A 59 9.55 11.40 -10.68
C ARG A 59 9.22 10.10 -9.97
N LEU A 60 8.59 10.19 -8.79
CA LEU A 60 8.21 9.04 -7.98
C LEU A 60 7.09 8.21 -8.63
N GLN A 61 6.20 8.84 -9.40
CA GLN A 61 5.13 8.14 -10.09
C GLN A 61 5.60 7.22 -11.23
N ARG A 62 6.84 7.40 -11.70
CA ARG A 62 7.48 6.52 -12.68
C ARG A 62 8.06 5.24 -12.08
N ILE A 63 8.09 5.14 -10.77
CA ILE A 63 8.52 3.93 -10.06
C ILE A 63 7.42 2.88 -10.23
N ASP A 64 7.82 1.69 -10.68
CA ASP A 64 6.88 0.59 -10.89
C ASP A 64 6.18 0.19 -9.57
N GLY A 65 4.87 0.01 -9.63
CA GLY A 65 4.03 -0.33 -8.49
C GLY A 65 3.59 0.85 -7.62
N VAL A 66 4.06 2.08 -7.87
CA VAL A 66 3.52 3.28 -7.22
C VAL A 66 2.10 3.54 -7.72
N GLY A 67 1.16 3.70 -6.81
CA GLY A 67 -0.24 3.98 -7.08
C GLY A 67 -0.52 5.48 -7.16
N THR A 68 -0.93 6.08 -6.05
CA THR A 68 -1.21 7.52 -5.98
C THR A 68 -0.20 8.24 -5.11
N ILE A 69 0.10 9.47 -5.49
CA ILE A 69 0.91 10.39 -4.68
C ILE A 69 0.03 11.56 -4.30
N ASN A 70 -0.11 11.81 -3.01
CA ASN A 70 -0.92 12.88 -2.47
C ASN A 70 -0.04 13.87 -1.71
N ILE A 71 -0.09 15.14 -2.12
CA ILE A 71 0.68 16.23 -1.51
C ILE A 71 -0.28 17.05 -0.65
N SER A 72 0.03 17.20 0.63
CA SER A 72 -0.75 17.93 1.62
C SER A 72 0.09 19.01 2.29
N GLY A 73 -0.54 20.15 2.62
CA GLY A 73 0.11 21.27 3.30
C GLY A 73 0.93 22.20 2.39
N ALA A 74 1.15 21.83 1.13
CA ALA A 74 1.81 22.71 0.16
C ALA A 74 0.83 23.76 -0.36
N SER A 75 1.23 25.00 -0.31
CA SER A 75 0.42 26.10 -0.84
C SER A 75 0.38 26.08 -2.35
N LYS A 76 -0.80 26.21 -2.93
CA LYS A 76 -0.98 26.32 -4.37
C LYS A 76 -0.90 27.77 -4.79
N ARG A 77 -0.10 28.06 -5.82
CA ARG A 77 -0.13 29.36 -6.49
C ARG A 77 -1.47 29.50 -7.19
N VAL A 78 -2.15 30.61 -6.96
CA VAL A 78 -3.42 30.97 -7.59
C VAL A 78 -3.36 32.40 -8.08
N VAL A 79 -4.09 32.67 -9.16
CA VAL A 79 -4.33 34.03 -9.60
C VAL A 79 -5.72 34.45 -9.08
N GLN A 80 -5.74 35.40 -8.18
CA GLN A 80 -6.98 35.94 -7.63
C GLN A 80 -7.38 37.22 -8.40
N VAL A 81 -8.63 37.27 -8.81
CA VAL A 81 -9.23 38.40 -9.51
C VAL A 81 -10.22 39.07 -8.58
N TYR A 82 -9.82 40.20 -7.99
CA TYR A 82 -10.64 40.99 -7.08
C TYR A 82 -11.44 41.99 -7.89
N CYS A 83 -12.70 41.69 -8.15
CA CYS A 83 -13.60 42.58 -8.87
C CYS A 83 -14.11 43.71 -7.96
N ASP A 84 -14.13 44.95 -8.47
CA ASP A 84 -14.70 46.10 -7.79
C ASP A 84 -16.21 46.10 -8.00
N PRO A 85 -17.04 45.95 -6.93
CA PRO A 85 -18.49 45.90 -7.05
C PRO A 85 -19.09 47.16 -7.68
N THR A 86 -18.54 48.33 -7.38
CA THR A 86 -19.03 49.62 -7.90
C THR A 86 -18.80 49.73 -9.40
N LYS A 87 -17.67 49.28 -9.89
CA LYS A 87 -17.36 49.25 -11.30
C LYS A 87 -18.16 48.21 -12.06
N LEU A 88 -18.36 47.02 -11.45
CA LEU A 88 -19.22 46.00 -12.04
C LEU A 88 -20.66 46.51 -12.24
N GLU A 89 -21.22 47.18 -11.23
CA GLU A 89 -22.54 47.76 -11.29
C GLU A 89 -22.62 48.87 -12.37
N ALA A 90 -21.61 49.74 -12.44
CA ALA A 90 -21.55 50.80 -13.42
C ALA A 90 -21.56 50.30 -14.91
N TYR A 91 -20.98 49.14 -15.15
CA TYR A 91 -20.92 48.49 -16.43
C TYR A 91 -21.97 47.38 -16.62
N HIS A 92 -22.87 47.19 -15.68
CA HIS A 92 -23.91 46.14 -15.65
C HIS A 92 -23.32 44.71 -15.80
N LEU A 93 -22.18 44.45 -15.18
CA LEU A 93 -21.48 43.16 -15.18
C LEU A 93 -21.77 42.39 -13.93
N THR A 94 -21.81 41.05 -14.02
CA THR A 94 -21.92 40.15 -12.88
C THR A 94 -20.63 39.34 -12.71
N LEU A 95 -20.33 38.88 -11.48
CA LEU A 95 -19.19 38.00 -11.22
C LEU A 95 -19.26 36.72 -12.04
N ALA A 96 -20.48 36.20 -12.28
CA ALA A 96 -20.68 35.01 -13.08
C ALA A 96 -20.24 35.20 -14.55
N GLN A 97 -20.57 36.38 -15.12
CA GLN A 97 -20.15 36.74 -16.50
C GLN A 97 -18.63 36.88 -16.60
N ILE A 98 -17.98 37.52 -15.60
CA ILE A 98 -16.52 37.64 -15.56
C ILE A 98 -15.87 36.25 -15.49
N SER A 99 -16.38 35.36 -14.59
CA SER A 99 -15.87 33.98 -14.46
C SER A 99 -16.01 33.18 -15.77
N GLN A 100 -17.16 33.32 -16.45
CA GLN A 100 -17.42 32.66 -17.71
C GLN A 100 -16.48 33.16 -18.82
N LEU A 101 -16.25 34.47 -18.90
CA LEU A 101 -15.35 35.08 -19.90
C LEU A 101 -13.90 34.61 -19.66
N ILE A 102 -13.40 34.62 -18.43
CA ILE A 102 -12.07 34.14 -18.10
C ILE A 102 -11.94 32.67 -18.50
N GLY A 103 -12.95 31.83 -18.20
CA GLY A 103 -12.96 30.41 -18.58
C GLY A 103 -13.00 30.17 -20.09
N ALA A 104 -13.69 31.05 -20.86
CA ALA A 104 -13.77 30.93 -22.31
C ALA A 104 -12.46 31.34 -23.03
N GLU A 105 -11.75 32.32 -22.47
CA GLU A 105 -10.48 32.81 -23.03
C GLU A 105 -9.27 31.96 -22.64
N ASN A 106 -9.34 31.26 -21.50
CA ASN A 106 -8.27 30.43 -20.96
C ASN A 106 -8.40 28.96 -21.35
N VAL A 107 -8.44 28.68 -22.64
CA VAL A 107 -8.66 27.32 -23.17
C VAL A 107 -7.76 27.03 -24.36
N ASN A 108 -7.18 25.84 -24.38
CA ASN A 108 -6.51 25.30 -25.55
C ASN A 108 -7.52 24.59 -26.46
N ILE A 109 -7.69 25.07 -27.68
CA ILE A 109 -8.68 24.53 -28.61
C ILE A 109 -7.96 23.72 -29.72
N PRO A 110 -8.34 22.46 -29.94
CA PRO A 110 -7.86 21.73 -31.12
C PRO A 110 -8.43 22.36 -32.38
N ALA A 111 -7.56 22.86 -33.25
CA ALA A 111 -7.95 23.59 -34.47
C ALA A 111 -8.03 22.70 -35.73
N GLY A 112 -7.91 21.37 -35.56
CA GLY A 112 -7.98 20.41 -36.66
C GLY A 112 -6.64 19.76 -36.97
N GLN A 113 -6.55 19.19 -38.18
CA GLN A 113 -5.35 18.47 -38.65
C GLN A 113 -4.96 18.97 -40.04
N ILE A 114 -3.67 19.04 -40.30
CA ILE A 114 -3.11 19.30 -41.62
C ILE A 114 -2.29 18.10 -42.07
N ASP A 115 -2.62 17.61 -43.26
CA ASP A 115 -1.85 16.55 -43.90
C ASP A 115 -0.72 17.16 -44.74
N LEU A 116 0.50 16.85 -44.33
CA LEU A 116 1.74 17.25 -45.04
C LEU A 116 2.39 15.98 -45.62
N GLY A 117 1.92 15.61 -46.80
CA GLY A 117 2.37 14.40 -47.48
C GLY A 117 1.97 13.12 -46.73
N SER A 118 2.94 12.39 -46.18
CA SER A 118 2.72 11.16 -45.38
C SER A 118 2.52 11.39 -43.90
N ARG A 119 2.46 12.64 -43.42
CA ARG A 119 2.33 12.96 -41.99
C ARG A 119 1.12 13.85 -41.76
N THR A 120 0.28 13.44 -40.84
CA THR A 120 -0.85 14.23 -40.33
C THR A 120 -0.40 14.96 -39.07
N ASN A 121 -0.40 16.29 -39.09
CA ASN A 121 -0.06 17.11 -37.93
C ASN A 121 -1.33 17.71 -37.34
N SER A 122 -1.53 17.55 -36.03
CA SER A 122 -2.63 18.23 -35.34
C SER A 122 -2.26 19.67 -35.02
N ILE A 123 -3.16 20.59 -35.33
CA ILE A 123 -3.02 22.02 -35.00
C ILE A 123 -3.77 22.25 -33.70
N ARG A 124 -3.10 22.96 -32.77
CA ARG A 124 -3.70 23.41 -31.52
C ARG A 124 -3.52 24.92 -31.40
N VAL A 125 -4.58 25.63 -31.11
CA VAL A 125 -4.54 27.04 -30.72
C VAL A 125 -4.29 27.07 -29.22
N GLN A 126 -3.15 27.69 -28.83
CA GLN A 126 -2.84 27.94 -27.43
C GLN A 126 -3.55 29.21 -26.98
N GLY A 127 -4.64 29.05 -26.23
CA GLY A 127 -5.39 30.14 -25.61
C GLY A 127 -5.15 30.25 -24.11
N GLU A 128 -4.44 29.29 -23.49
CA GLU A 128 -4.10 29.37 -22.06
C GLU A 128 -3.11 30.49 -21.77
N PHE A 129 -3.41 31.29 -20.76
CA PHE A 129 -2.53 32.37 -20.32
C PHE A 129 -1.27 31.79 -19.64
N THR A 130 -0.11 32.27 -20.06
CA THR A 130 1.19 31.88 -19.46
C THR A 130 1.63 32.86 -18.39
N ASP A 131 1.14 34.09 -18.42
CA ASP A 131 1.41 35.16 -17.45
C ASP A 131 0.09 35.66 -16.84
N PRO A 132 -0.03 35.71 -15.50
CA PRO A 132 -1.20 36.25 -14.82
C PRO A 132 -1.63 37.66 -15.28
N MET A 133 -0.68 38.49 -15.68
CA MET A 133 -0.95 39.85 -16.15
C MET A 133 -1.71 39.89 -17.49
N GLN A 134 -1.61 38.83 -18.29
CA GLN A 134 -2.35 38.71 -19.55
C GLN A 134 -3.87 38.67 -19.32
N LEU A 135 -4.34 38.17 -18.17
CA LEU A 135 -5.76 38.20 -17.79
C LEU A 135 -6.32 39.63 -17.82
N GLY A 136 -5.51 40.64 -17.49
CA GLY A 136 -5.92 42.02 -17.51
C GLY A 136 -6.32 42.54 -18.90
N SER A 137 -5.92 41.86 -19.98
CA SER A 137 -6.22 42.26 -21.36
C SER A 137 -7.53 41.65 -21.90
N ILE A 138 -8.22 40.82 -21.11
CA ILE A 138 -9.53 40.29 -21.49
C ILE A 138 -10.53 41.42 -21.59
N ILE A 139 -11.25 41.51 -22.72
CA ILE A 139 -12.33 42.48 -22.93
C ILE A 139 -13.59 41.93 -22.24
N VAL A 140 -14.07 42.63 -21.21
CA VAL A 140 -15.22 42.20 -20.41
C VAL A 140 -16.54 42.74 -20.97
N THR A 141 -16.52 43.93 -21.59
CA THR A 141 -17.65 44.54 -22.28
C THR A 141 -17.18 45.67 -23.20
N SER A 142 -18.07 46.19 -24.05
CA SER A 142 -17.80 47.40 -24.86
C SER A 142 -18.93 48.38 -24.65
N VAL A 143 -18.60 49.60 -24.26
CA VAL A 143 -19.58 50.68 -24.00
C VAL A 143 -19.26 51.91 -24.88
N GLY A 144 -20.19 52.32 -25.69
CA GLY A 144 -20.03 53.47 -26.57
C GLY A 144 -18.90 53.34 -27.57
N GLY A 145 -18.56 52.10 -28.00
CA GLY A 145 -17.46 51.81 -28.94
C GLY A 145 -16.08 51.78 -28.28
N LYS A 146 -15.99 51.83 -26.93
CA LYS A 146 -14.76 51.73 -26.17
C LYS A 146 -14.76 50.38 -25.43
N ASP A 147 -13.71 49.59 -25.64
CA ASP A 147 -13.53 48.32 -24.95
C ASP A 147 -13.13 48.54 -23.48
N ILE A 148 -13.79 47.83 -22.59
CA ILE A 148 -13.49 47.78 -21.16
C ILE A 148 -12.78 46.46 -20.88
N TYR A 149 -11.60 46.56 -20.27
CA TYR A 149 -10.76 45.42 -20.00
C TYR A 149 -10.96 44.92 -18.54
N LEU A 150 -10.60 43.69 -18.29
CA LEU A 150 -10.68 43.10 -16.94
C LEU A 150 -9.87 43.92 -15.90
N ARG A 151 -8.72 44.46 -16.28
CA ARG A 151 -7.91 45.36 -15.42
C ARG A 151 -8.63 46.65 -15.02
N ASP A 152 -9.65 47.08 -15.78
CA ASP A 152 -10.38 48.31 -15.50
C ASP A 152 -11.42 48.11 -14.38
N VAL A 153 -11.92 46.84 -14.24
CA VAL A 153 -12.99 46.47 -13.30
C VAL A 153 -12.51 45.55 -12.17
N ALA A 154 -11.27 45.03 -12.28
CA ALA A 154 -10.71 44.10 -11.29
C ALA A 154 -9.22 44.31 -11.05
N GLU A 155 -8.75 44.00 -9.86
CA GLU A 155 -7.34 43.88 -9.51
C GLU A 155 -6.93 42.42 -9.61
N ILE A 156 -5.84 42.14 -10.35
CA ILE A 156 -5.31 40.79 -10.56
C ILE A 156 -4.08 40.61 -9.69
N LYS A 157 -4.14 39.62 -8.78
CA LYS A 157 -3.05 39.30 -7.88
C LYS A 157 -2.58 37.88 -8.10
N ASP A 158 -1.30 37.71 -8.38
CA ASP A 158 -0.62 36.43 -8.32
C ASP A 158 -0.22 36.18 -6.87
N THR A 159 -0.86 35.22 -6.24
CA THR A 159 -0.74 34.99 -4.81
C THR A 159 -0.85 33.50 -4.47
N VAL A 160 -0.86 33.21 -3.20
CA VAL A 160 -1.04 31.87 -2.66
C VAL A 160 -2.50 31.67 -2.35
N GLY A 161 -3.06 30.53 -2.77
CA GLY A 161 -4.43 30.14 -2.44
C GLY A 161 -4.61 30.00 -0.93
N GLU A 162 -5.88 30.09 -0.51
CA GLU A 162 -6.25 29.87 0.88
C GLU A 162 -5.77 28.49 1.34
N ARG A 163 -5.04 28.47 2.44
CA ARG A 163 -4.51 27.23 3.02
C ARG A 163 -5.63 26.48 3.73
N GLN A 164 -5.97 25.32 3.21
CA GLN A 164 -6.94 24.43 3.85
C GLN A 164 -6.30 23.57 4.95
N GLN A 165 -4.99 23.32 4.84
CA GLN A 165 -4.21 22.52 5.79
C GLN A 165 -2.82 23.14 5.92
N GLU A 166 -2.35 23.25 7.15
CA GLU A 166 -0.98 23.62 7.46
C GLU A 166 -0.26 22.43 8.10
N ASN A 167 0.89 22.10 7.55
CA ASN A 167 1.75 21.05 8.10
C ASN A 167 3.04 21.71 8.61
N PHE A 168 3.46 21.29 9.79
CA PHE A 168 4.73 21.72 10.37
C PHE A 168 5.66 20.51 10.49
N VAL A 169 6.85 20.65 9.94
CA VAL A 169 7.91 19.66 10.02
C VAL A 169 9.07 20.32 10.78
N ASN A 170 9.44 19.75 11.92
CA ASN A 170 10.48 20.31 12.80
C ASN A 170 10.24 21.78 13.20
N GLY A 171 8.97 22.17 13.37
CA GLY A 171 8.59 23.54 13.71
C GLY A 171 8.60 24.55 12.57
N LYS A 172 8.94 24.14 11.35
CA LYS A 172 8.89 24.93 10.12
C LYS A 172 7.69 24.55 9.27
N SER A 173 7.18 25.51 8.50
CA SER A 173 6.12 25.22 7.52
C SER A 173 6.63 24.24 6.47
N GLY A 174 5.81 23.27 6.11
CA GLY A 174 6.23 22.22 5.17
C GLY A 174 5.06 21.49 4.54
N ALA A 175 5.37 20.50 3.76
CA ALA A 175 4.41 19.63 3.11
C ALA A 175 4.66 18.16 3.47
N ILE A 176 3.62 17.37 3.33
CA ILE A 176 3.66 15.92 3.47
C ILE A 176 3.32 15.31 2.11
N VAL A 177 4.16 14.38 1.66
CA VAL A 177 3.94 13.61 0.43
C VAL A 177 3.65 12.17 0.81
N MET A 178 2.39 11.76 0.65
CA MET A 178 1.94 10.39 0.92
C MET A 178 1.97 9.58 -0.38
N ILE A 179 2.66 8.44 -0.36
CA ILE A 179 2.83 7.55 -1.50
C ILE A 179 2.15 6.23 -1.21
N THR A 180 1.13 5.89 -2.00
CA THR A 180 0.44 4.60 -1.91
C THR A 180 0.92 3.68 -3.03
N LYS A 181 0.65 2.38 -2.89
CA LYS A 181 0.99 1.39 -3.91
C LYS A 181 -0.22 1.02 -4.79
N GLN A 182 0.06 0.45 -5.95
CA GLN A 182 -0.93 -0.28 -6.73
C GLN A 182 -1.28 -1.60 -6.04
N GLU A 183 -2.49 -2.09 -6.27
CA GLU A 183 -2.93 -3.37 -5.72
C GLU A 183 -2.03 -4.52 -6.22
N GLY A 184 -1.58 -5.38 -5.30
CA GLY A 184 -0.66 -6.48 -5.60
C GLY A 184 0.83 -6.12 -5.65
N SER A 185 1.21 -4.85 -5.62
CA SER A 185 2.61 -4.44 -5.69
C SER A 185 3.37 -4.65 -4.37
N ASN A 186 4.69 -4.89 -4.49
CA ASN A 186 5.57 -5.12 -3.35
C ASN A 186 6.00 -3.81 -2.67
N SER A 187 5.51 -3.58 -1.45
CA SER A 187 5.78 -2.36 -0.67
C SER A 187 7.27 -2.15 -0.36
N VAL A 188 8.02 -3.23 -0.09
CA VAL A 188 9.45 -3.16 0.25
C VAL A 188 10.27 -2.73 -0.97
N GLU A 189 9.95 -3.29 -2.15
CA GLU A 189 10.63 -2.94 -3.39
C GLU A 189 10.36 -1.48 -3.79
N ILE A 190 9.12 -1.03 -3.70
CA ILE A 190 8.73 0.37 -3.96
C ILE A 190 9.50 1.31 -3.02
N ALA A 191 9.50 1.04 -1.71
CA ALA A 191 10.21 1.89 -0.75
C ALA A 191 11.73 1.90 -0.99
N ARG A 192 12.31 0.77 -1.40
CA ARG A 192 13.72 0.69 -1.79
C ARG A 192 14.03 1.60 -2.98
N GLN A 193 13.17 1.58 -4.01
CA GLN A 193 13.32 2.43 -5.19
C GLN A 193 13.10 3.91 -4.87
N ILE A 194 12.11 4.25 -4.02
CA ILE A 194 11.91 5.62 -3.52
C ILE A 194 13.19 6.10 -2.81
N ARG A 195 13.73 5.28 -1.90
CA ARG A 195 14.95 5.64 -1.15
C ARG A 195 16.15 5.86 -2.07
N ALA A 196 16.29 5.07 -3.12
CA ALA A 196 17.34 5.23 -4.12
C ALA A 196 17.14 6.50 -4.97
N ALA A 197 15.91 6.92 -5.24
CA ALA A 197 15.59 8.10 -6.04
C ALA A 197 15.70 9.42 -5.25
N LEU A 198 15.53 9.41 -3.92
CA LEU A 198 15.51 10.63 -3.10
C LEU A 198 16.77 11.50 -3.21
N PRO A 199 18.01 10.97 -3.22
CA PRO A 199 19.21 11.82 -3.37
C PRO A 199 19.23 12.60 -4.69
N GLU A 200 18.82 11.97 -5.79
CA GLU A 200 18.73 12.63 -7.10
C GLU A 200 17.61 13.69 -7.10
N ILE A 201 16.48 13.40 -6.48
CA ILE A 201 15.37 14.36 -6.32
C ILE A 201 15.84 15.55 -5.50
N GLN A 202 16.51 15.32 -4.36
CA GLN A 202 17.02 16.39 -3.49
C GLN A 202 17.99 17.31 -4.21
N GLN A 203 18.85 16.80 -5.09
CA GLN A 203 19.78 17.62 -5.89
C GLN A 203 19.07 18.54 -6.88
N ASN A 204 17.87 18.17 -7.32
CA ASN A 204 17.06 18.94 -8.26
C ASN A 204 16.07 19.91 -7.57
N LEU A 205 16.07 19.97 -6.25
CA LEU A 205 15.27 20.90 -5.46
C LEU A 205 16.09 22.14 -5.07
N PRO A 206 15.45 23.29 -4.86
CA PRO A 206 16.09 24.45 -4.25
C PRO A 206 16.76 24.11 -2.92
N SER A 207 17.79 24.85 -2.56
CA SER A 207 18.60 24.58 -1.35
C SER A 207 17.85 24.72 -0.04
N ASP A 208 16.77 25.51 -0.03
CA ASP A 208 15.87 25.71 1.11
C ASP A 208 14.82 24.61 1.26
N VAL A 209 14.62 23.77 0.22
CA VAL A 209 13.68 22.65 0.24
C VAL A 209 14.41 21.37 0.61
N LYS A 210 14.05 20.79 1.76
CA LYS A 210 14.60 19.52 2.23
C LYS A 210 13.52 18.47 2.26
N ILE A 211 13.81 17.31 1.65
CA ILE A 211 12.93 16.16 1.64
C ILE A 211 13.51 15.04 2.50
N GLY A 212 12.69 14.45 3.34
CA GLY A 212 13.10 13.34 4.23
C GLY A 212 11.99 12.32 4.42
N TYR A 213 12.34 11.16 4.95
CA TYR A 213 11.34 10.19 5.37
C TYR A 213 10.72 10.60 6.71
N LEU A 214 9.38 10.64 6.75
CA LEU A 214 8.62 10.77 8.00
C LEU A 214 8.18 9.37 8.49
N ILE A 215 7.63 8.56 7.60
CA ILE A 215 7.23 7.18 7.89
C ILE A 215 7.66 6.30 6.71
N ASP A 216 8.29 5.19 7.03
CA ASP A 216 8.65 4.13 6.10
C ASP A 216 7.97 2.83 6.55
N THR A 217 6.83 2.53 5.94
CA THR A 217 6.08 1.30 6.25
C THR A 217 6.86 0.05 5.86
N SER A 218 7.76 0.14 4.88
CA SER A 218 8.59 -0.99 4.47
C SER A 218 9.60 -1.40 5.52
N SER A 219 10.16 -0.44 6.26
CA SER A 219 11.11 -0.75 7.34
C SER A 219 10.44 -1.54 8.46
N PHE A 220 9.17 -1.22 8.77
CA PHE A 220 8.38 -2.02 9.71
C PHE A 220 8.19 -3.46 9.21
N ILE A 221 7.86 -3.64 7.93
CA ILE A 221 7.70 -4.97 7.31
C ILE A 221 9.02 -5.75 7.37
N VAL A 222 10.12 -5.13 6.94
CA VAL A 222 11.45 -5.78 6.94
C VAL A 222 11.86 -6.18 8.36
N ASN A 223 11.79 -5.25 9.33
CA ASN A 223 12.14 -5.53 10.71
C ASN A 223 11.27 -6.65 11.32
N THR A 224 9.97 -6.68 10.96
CA THR A 224 9.08 -7.75 11.42
C THR A 224 9.47 -9.10 10.80
N ILE A 225 9.80 -9.13 9.50
CA ILE A 225 10.28 -10.35 8.83
C ILE A 225 11.58 -10.82 9.45
N ASP A 226 12.54 -9.94 9.71
CA ASP A 226 13.82 -10.27 10.33
C ASP A 226 13.62 -10.83 11.75
N SER A 227 12.76 -10.19 12.56
CA SER A 227 12.40 -10.66 13.91
C SER A 227 11.71 -12.02 13.89
N LEU A 228 10.84 -12.28 12.91
CA LEU A 228 10.18 -13.57 12.74
C LEU A 228 11.17 -14.64 12.29
N GLN A 229 12.10 -14.31 11.40
CA GLN A 229 13.17 -15.21 10.99
C GLN A 229 14.08 -15.58 12.17
N GLU A 230 14.47 -14.61 12.99
CA GLU A 230 15.22 -14.84 14.23
C GLU A 230 14.42 -15.75 15.18
N THR A 231 13.13 -15.48 15.37
CA THR A 231 12.24 -16.30 16.21
C THR A 231 12.16 -17.74 15.70
N ILE A 232 12.06 -17.96 14.39
CA ILE A 232 12.06 -19.29 13.77
C ILE A 232 13.36 -20.03 14.10
N ILE A 233 14.51 -19.38 13.95
CA ILE A 233 15.82 -19.97 14.24
C ILE A 233 15.95 -20.30 15.74
N ILE A 234 15.57 -19.38 16.62
CA ILE A 234 15.63 -19.60 18.07
C ILE A 234 14.71 -20.75 18.47
N THR A 235 13.46 -20.76 17.98
CA THR A 235 12.49 -21.84 18.24
C THR A 235 13.05 -23.17 17.76
N PHE A 236 13.62 -23.23 16.56
CA PHE A 236 14.24 -24.44 16.02
C PHE A 236 15.38 -24.94 16.95
N VAL A 237 16.27 -24.07 17.39
CA VAL A 237 17.37 -24.42 18.30
C VAL A 237 16.84 -24.92 19.63
N ILE A 238 15.86 -24.23 20.22
CA ILE A 238 15.26 -24.66 21.51
C ILE A 238 14.60 -26.03 21.35
N VAL A 239 13.83 -26.26 20.30
CA VAL A 239 13.20 -27.56 20.02
C VAL A 239 14.26 -28.65 19.91
N VAL A 240 15.35 -28.43 19.16
CA VAL A 240 16.45 -29.39 19.04
C VAL A 240 17.04 -29.73 20.40
N LEU A 241 17.31 -28.72 21.25
CA LEU A 241 17.87 -28.91 22.59
C LEU A 241 16.93 -29.68 23.52
N VAL A 242 15.63 -29.33 23.49
CA VAL A 242 14.58 -30.01 24.29
C VAL A 242 14.47 -31.48 23.88
N VAL A 243 14.33 -31.74 22.59
CA VAL A 243 14.23 -33.11 22.04
C VAL A 243 15.50 -33.90 22.38
N LEU A 244 16.70 -33.31 22.23
CA LEU A 244 17.94 -33.98 22.55
C LEU A 244 18.06 -34.29 24.07
N PHE A 245 17.61 -33.36 24.93
CA PHE A 245 17.58 -33.53 26.35
C PHE A 245 16.69 -34.69 26.82
N PHE A 246 15.46 -34.76 26.26
CA PHE A 246 14.50 -35.80 26.64
C PHE A 246 14.79 -37.17 26.04
N LEU A 247 15.16 -37.24 24.75
CA LEU A 247 15.46 -38.51 24.08
C LEU A 247 16.89 -39.05 24.37
N GLY A 248 17.86 -38.20 24.73
CA GLY A 248 19.23 -38.60 25.00
C GLY A 248 20.00 -39.24 23.84
N ARG A 249 19.42 -39.24 22.62
CA ARG A 249 19.94 -39.92 21.43
C ARG A 249 19.99 -38.98 20.24
N TRP A 250 21.18 -38.55 19.83
CA TRP A 250 21.36 -37.59 18.78
C TRP A 250 20.78 -38.04 17.40
N ARG A 251 20.79 -39.34 17.09
CA ARG A 251 20.21 -39.88 15.85
C ARG A 251 18.70 -39.74 15.82
N ALA A 252 18.03 -40.00 16.92
CA ALA A 252 16.61 -39.84 17.10
C ALA A 252 16.22 -38.35 16.95
N THR A 253 16.95 -37.48 17.62
CA THR A 253 16.77 -36.03 17.50
C THR A 253 16.92 -35.55 16.07
N PHE A 254 17.89 -36.07 15.31
CA PHE A 254 18.09 -35.66 13.91
C PHE A 254 16.92 -36.03 13.02
N ILE A 255 16.30 -37.22 13.23
CA ILE A 255 15.11 -37.63 12.48
C ILE A 255 13.94 -36.68 12.75
N ILE A 256 13.64 -36.38 14.02
CA ILE A 256 12.58 -35.44 14.39
C ILE A 256 12.85 -34.05 13.81
N VAL A 257 14.07 -33.55 13.96
CA VAL A 257 14.44 -32.21 13.47
C VAL A 257 14.29 -32.10 11.94
N LEU A 258 14.47 -33.20 11.21
CA LEU A 258 14.29 -33.23 9.76
C LEU A 258 12.82 -33.04 9.33
N THR A 259 11.85 -33.40 10.18
CA THR A 259 10.42 -33.18 9.86
C THR A 259 10.06 -31.68 9.77
N ILE A 260 10.76 -30.82 10.52
CA ILE A 260 10.51 -29.37 10.54
C ILE A 260 10.73 -28.76 9.14
N PRO A 261 11.92 -28.86 8.52
CA PRO A 261 12.15 -28.26 7.20
C PRO A 261 11.24 -28.85 6.12
N ILE A 262 10.92 -30.16 6.20
CA ILE A 262 10.00 -30.80 5.25
C ILE A 262 8.60 -30.15 5.33
N SER A 263 8.10 -29.98 6.54
CA SER A 263 6.77 -29.36 6.77
C SER A 263 6.74 -27.88 6.39
N LEU A 264 7.84 -27.16 6.64
CA LEU A 264 7.97 -25.74 6.23
C LEU A 264 8.01 -25.60 4.70
N VAL A 265 8.78 -26.45 4.00
CA VAL A 265 8.83 -26.44 2.53
C VAL A 265 7.45 -26.69 1.94
N ALA A 266 6.68 -27.62 2.50
CA ALA A 266 5.32 -27.88 2.05
C ALA A 266 4.41 -26.65 2.22
N SER A 267 4.56 -25.89 3.31
CA SER A 267 3.84 -24.63 3.50
C SER A 267 4.24 -23.56 2.48
N PHE A 268 5.53 -23.43 2.16
CA PHE A 268 5.97 -22.51 1.10
C PHE A 268 5.44 -22.90 -0.27
N ILE A 269 5.40 -24.20 -0.59
CA ILE A 269 4.77 -24.70 -1.82
C ILE A 269 3.28 -24.33 -1.85
N TYR A 270 2.58 -24.49 -0.74
CA TYR A 270 1.17 -24.08 -0.65
C TYR A 270 1.01 -22.57 -0.86
N LEU A 271 1.80 -21.73 -0.22
CA LEU A 271 1.75 -20.28 -0.41
C LEU A 271 1.96 -19.90 -1.88
N LEU A 272 2.91 -20.55 -2.55
CA LEU A 272 3.18 -20.35 -3.98
C LEU A 272 1.98 -20.73 -4.85
N ILE A 273 1.39 -21.92 -4.63
CA ILE A 273 0.26 -22.42 -5.42
C ILE A 273 -1.00 -21.61 -5.20
N SER A 274 -1.24 -21.17 -3.95
CA SER A 274 -2.42 -20.36 -3.58
C SER A 274 -2.31 -18.89 -4.00
N GLY A 275 -1.16 -18.45 -4.54
CA GLY A 275 -0.91 -17.06 -4.91
C GLY A 275 -0.78 -16.11 -3.70
N ASN A 276 -0.63 -16.65 -2.50
CA ASN A 276 -0.44 -15.87 -1.30
C ASN A 276 1.02 -15.40 -1.19
N SER A 277 1.21 -14.14 -0.80
CA SER A 277 2.54 -13.59 -0.53
C SER A 277 3.05 -13.96 0.85
N LEU A 278 4.38 -14.02 0.98
CA LEU A 278 5.02 -14.01 2.29
C LEU A 278 4.76 -12.67 2.97
N ASN A 279 4.08 -12.70 4.10
CA ASN A 279 3.75 -11.55 4.91
C ASN A 279 3.87 -11.89 6.41
N VAL A 280 3.64 -10.89 7.26
CA VAL A 280 3.71 -11.05 8.72
C VAL A 280 2.84 -12.22 9.22
N ILE A 281 1.65 -12.39 8.66
CA ILE A 281 0.69 -13.43 9.07
C ILE A 281 1.19 -14.82 8.67
N SER A 282 1.66 -14.99 7.41
CA SER A 282 2.20 -16.27 6.94
C SER A 282 3.43 -16.69 7.74
N LEU A 283 4.34 -15.75 8.02
CA LEU A 283 5.54 -16.04 8.82
C LEU A 283 5.21 -16.33 10.29
N SER A 284 4.25 -15.59 10.86
CA SER A 284 3.75 -15.89 12.21
C SER A 284 3.10 -17.28 12.29
N SER A 285 2.31 -17.67 11.26
CA SER A 285 1.71 -19.01 11.20
C SER A 285 2.77 -20.11 11.12
N LEU A 286 3.86 -19.89 10.38
CA LEU A 286 4.98 -20.83 10.31
C LEU A 286 5.71 -20.94 11.66
N SER A 287 5.93 -19.80 12.34
CA SER A 287 6.55 -19.80 13.68
C SER A 287 5.72 -20.60 14.70
N ILE A 288 4.41 -20.43 14.69
CA ILE A 288 3.49 -21.22 15.55
C ILE A 288 3.52 -22.70 15.15
N ALA A 289 3.50 -23.00 13.85
CA ALA A 289 3.47 -24.37 13.37
C ALA A 289 4.74 -25.15 13.71
N ILE A 290 5.92 -24.53 13.74
CA ILE A 290 7.19 -25.20 14.13
C ILE A 290 7.09 -25.86 15.49
N GLY A 291 6.47 -25.19 16.46
CA GLY A 291 6.28 -25.75 17.80
C GLY A 291 5.38 -27.00 17.82
N MET A 292 4.40 -27.05 16.91
CA MET A 292 3.43 -28.17 16.85
C MET A 292 3.90 -29.34 15.98
N VAL A 293 4.75 -29.07 14.97
CA VAL A 293 5.25 -30.09 14.02
C VAL A 293 5.98 -31.23 14.70
N VAL A 294 6.68 -30.92 15.80
CA VAL A 294 7.57 -31.87 16.48
C VAL A 294 6.80 -32.85 17.34
N ASP A 295 5.62 -32.48 17.82
CA ASP A 295 4.86 -33.28 18.80
C ASP A 295 4.48 -34.66 18.25
N ASP A 296 3.98 -34.75 17.02
CA ASP A 296 3.61 -36.00 16.36
C ASP A 296 4.83 -36.91 16.18
N ALA A 297 5.96 -36.35 15.76
CA ALA A 297 7.19 -37.11 15.53
C ALA A 297 7.82 -37.61 16.83
N ILE A 298 7.72 -36.84 17.93
CA ILE A 298 8.17 -37.28 19.26
C ILE A 298 7.39 -38.50 19.73
N VAL A 299 6.06 -38.46 19.64
CA VAL A 299 5.19 -39.57 20.10
C VAL A 299 5.50 -40.86 19.33
N VAL A 300 5.63 -40.78 18.01
CA VAL A 300 5.97 -41.97 17.18
C VAL A 300 7.36 -42.50 17.57
N LEU A 301 8.38 -41.63 17.64
CA LEU A 301 9.76 -42.07 17.87
C LEU A 301 9.96 -42.60 19.30
N GLU A 302 9.29 -42.01 20.29
CA GLU A 302 9.32 -42.50 21.67
C GLU A 302 8.77 -43.92 21.74
N ASN A 303 7.63 -44.19 21.09
CA ASN A 303 7.07 -45.54 21.05
C ASN A 303 7.97 -46.53 20.32
N VAL A 304 8.56 -46.14 19.17
CA VAL A 304 9.55 -46.96 18.45
C VAL A 304 10.76 -47.28 19.34
N THR A 305 11.25 -46.28 20.07
CA THR A 305 12.39 -46.47 20.98
C THR A 305 12.05 -47.43 22.10
N THR A 306 10.87 -47.31 22.70
CA THR A 306 10.38 -48.22 23.75
C THR A 306 10.27 -49.67 23.25
N HIS A 307 9.83 -49.90 22.03
CA HIS A 307 9.80 -51.26 21.45
C HIS A 307 11.22 -51.83 21.23
N ILE A 308 12.17 -50.98 20.78
CA ILE A 308 13.59 -51.40 20.63
C ILE A 308 14.20 -51.75 22.00
N GLU A 309 13.93 -50.97 23.03
CA GLU A 309 14.42 -51.25 24.41
C GLU A 309 13.83 -52.52 24.99
N ARG A 310 12.63 -52.90 24.57
CA ARG A 310 11.98 -54.20 24.95
C ARG A 310 12.53 -55.39 24.12
N GLY A 311 13.53 -55.19 23.26
CA GLY A 311 14.21 -56.24 22.54
C GLY A 311 13.71 -56.51 21.10
N SER A 312 12.79 -55.66 20.60
CA SER A 312 12.33 -55.78 19.21
C SER A 312 13.40 -55.34 18.19
N TYR A 313 13.50 -56.04 17.05
CA TYR A 313 14.37 -55.60 15.96
C TYR A 313 13.91 -54.23 15.47
N PRO A 314 14.85 -53.30 15.15
CA PRO A 314 14.53 -51.93 14.80
C PRO A 314 13.47 -51.77 13.69
N LYS A 315 13.54 -52.58 12.63
CA LYS A 315 12.57 -52.56 11.53
C LYS A 315 11.18 -53.02 11.93
N GLN A 316 11.09 -54.02 12.80
CA GLN A 316 9.80 -54.49 13.34
C GLN A 316 9.23 -53.51 14.37
N ALA A 317 10.10 -52.97 15.23
CA ALA A 317 9.73 -51.94 16.20
C ALA A 317 9.13 -50.72 15.50
N ALA A 318 9.75 -50.22 14.44
CA ALA A 318 9.23 -49.09 13.67
C ALA A 318 7.82 -49.34 13.14
N VAL A 319 7.56 -50.51 12.49
CA VAL A 319 6.21 -50.81 11.95
C VAL A 319 5.16 -51.00 13.04
N HIS A 320 5.49 -51.80 14.08
CA HIS A 320 4.52 -52.10 15.14
C HIS A 320 4.21 -50.84 16.01
N ALA A 321 5.24 -50.12 16.42
CA ALA A 321 5.10 -48.93 17.23
C ALA A 321 4.32 -47.82 16.50
N THR A 322 4.62 -47.60 15.21
CA THR A 322 3.90 -46.60 14.41
C THR A 322 2.45 -46.96 14.21
N ASN A 323 2.12 -48.25 13.98
CA ASN A 323 0.73 -48.71 13.89
C ASN A 323 -0.03 -48.56 15.20
N GLU A 324 0.63 -48.78 16.33
CA GLU A 324 0.01 -48.68 17.66
C GLU A 324 -0.40 -47.22 17.97
N VAL A 325 0.45 -46.26 17.68
CA VAL A 325 0.16 -44.84 17.98
C VAL A 325 -0.46 -44.06 16.82
N GLY A 326 -0.49 -44.64 15.61
CA GLY A 326 -0.89 -43.93 14.38
C GLY A 326 -2.32 -43.34 14.47
N ILE A 327 -3.28 -44.09 15.04
CA ILE A 327 -4.63 -43.56 15.23
C ILE A 327 -4.64 -42.38 16.20
N SER A 328 -3.87 -42.45 17.30
CA SER A 328 -3.78 -41.37 18.28
C SER A 328 -3.16 -40.09 17.69
N VAL A 329 -2.10 -40.24 16.86
CA VAL A 329 -1.44 -39.13 16.17
C VAL A 329 -2.40 -38.49 15.14
N VAL A 330 -3.10 -39.27 14.34
CA VAL A 330 -4.12 -38.76 13.40
C VAL A 330 -5.26 -38.04 14.16
N ALA A 331 -5.73 -38.61 15.28
CA ALA A 331 -6.76 -37.98 16.09
C ALA A 331 -6.31 -36.63 16.68
N SER A 332 -5.05 -36.54 17.16
CA SER A 332 -4.46 -35.29 17.61
C SER A 332 -4.45 -34.23 16.49
N THR A 333 -3.96 -34.59 15.32
CA THR A 333 -3.94 -33.70 14.15
C THR A 333 -5.35 -33.25 13.75
N LEU A 334 -6.34 -34.16 13.73
CA LEU A 334 -7.73 -33.81 13.44
C LEU A 334 -8.28 -32.80 14.46
N THR A 335 -7.92 -32.96 15.74
CA THR A 335 -8.30 -32.01 16.79
C THR A 335 -7.70 -30.63 16.55
N MET A 336 -6.43 -30.56 16.14
CA MET A 336 -5.79 -29.28 15.77
C MET A 336 -6.45 -28.66 14.52
N LEU A 337 -6.75 -29.47 13.50
CA LEU A 337 -7.47 -29.01 12.32
C LEU A 337 -8.87 -28.47 12.66
N ALA A 338 -9.58 -29.10 13.59
CA ALA A 338 -10.87 -28.63 14.05
C ALA A 338 -10.82 -27.25 14.72
N VAL A 339 -9.67 -26.85 15.25
CA VAL A 339 -9.44 -25.49 15.79
C VAL A 339 -9.11 -24.47 14.68
N PHE A 340 -8.23 -24.85 13.74
CA PHE A 340 -7.73 -23.90 12.74
C PHE A 340 -8.59 -23.75 11.48
N LEU A 341 -9.29 -24.82 11.05
CA LEU A 341 -10.17 -24.76 9.88
C LEU A 341 -11.32 -23.74 10.00
N PRO A 342 -12.01 -23.59 11.13
CA PRO A 342 -13.06 -22.59 11.29
C PRO A 342 -12.55 -21.15 11.07
N LEU A 343 -11.28 -20.86 11.37
CA LEU A 343 -10.69 -19.54 11.12
C LEU A 343 -10.68 -19.20 9.63
N THR A 344 -10.62 -20.22 8.75
CA THR A 344 -10.65 -20.01 7.29
C THR A 344 -12.02 -19.59 6.77
N MET A 345 -13.08 -19.79 7.56
CA MET A 345 -14.47 -19.50 7.21
C MET A 345 -14.96 -18.16 7.77
N MET A 346 -14.14 -17.45 8.52
CA MET A 346 -14.53 -16.16 9.09
C MET A 346 -14.84 -15.14 7.97
N PRO A 347 -15.97 -14.41 8.06
CA PRO A 347 -16.31 -13.36 7.10
C PRO A 347 -15.56 -12.06 7.38
N GLY A 348 -15.51 -11.16 6.37
CA GLY A 348 -14.97 -9.82 6.50
C GLY A 348 -13.46 -9.73 6.37
N GLU A 349 -12.88 -8.57 6.68
CA GLU A 349 -11.43 -8.30 6.54
C GLU A 349 -10.58 -9.16 7.49
N ALA A 350 -11.05 -9.37 8.73
CA ALA A 350 -10.41 -10.29 9.66
C ALA A 350 -10.34 -11.71 9.08
N GLY A 351 -11.39 -12.14 8.38
CA GLY A 351 -11.44 -13.43 7.71
C GLY A 351 -10.35 -13.60 6.65
N LEU A 352 -10.02 -12.54 5.89
CA LEU A 352 -8.94 -12.61 4.91
C LEU A 352 -7.58 -12.89 5.58
N MET A 353 -7.33 -12.28 6.73
CA MET A 353 -6.09 -12.48 7.50
C MET A 353 -6.04 -13.87 8.12
N PHE A 354 -7.09 -14.27 8.83
CA PHE A 354 -7.16 -15.57 9.51
C PHE A 354 -7.25 -16.75 8.55
N ARG A 355 -7.80 -16.55 7.35
CA ARG A 355 -7.88 -17.58 6.31
C ARG A 355 -6.48 -18.06 5.90
N GLN A 356 -5.54 -17.12 5.69
CA GLN A 356 -4.16 -17.47 5.35
C GLN A 356 -3.48 -18.23 6.50
N LEU A 357 -3.67 -17.76 7.75
CA LEU A 357 -3.14 -18.39 8.95
C LEU A 357 -3.70 -19.82 9.11
N GLY A 358 -5.01 -19.98 9.04
CA GLY A 358 -5.68 -21.26 9.23
C GLY A 358 -5.26 -22.31 8.21
N TRP A 359 -5.18 -21.95 6.91
CA TRP A 359 -4.72 -22.87 5.87
C TRP A 359 -3.24 -23.20 6.00
N SER A 360 -2.36 -22.21 6.28
CA SER A 360 -0.92 -22.45 6.43
C SER A 360 -0.63 -23.44 7.56
N ILE A 361 -1.23 -23.24 8.74
CA ILE A 361 -1.04 -24.16 9.86
C ILE A 361 -1.63 -25.55 9.55
N SER A 362 -2.85 -25.60 8.99
CA SER A 362 -3.50 -26.88 8.66
C SER A 362 -2.65 -27.73 7.71
N ILE A 363 -2.05 -27.14 6.69
CA ILE A 363 -1.21 -27.86 5.72
C ILE A 363 0.08 -28.33 6.37
N VAL A 364 0.73 -27.47 7.15
CA VAL A 364 1.94 -27.86 7.91
C VAL A 364 1.63 -29.07 8.80
N MET A 365 0.52 -29.06 9.53
CA MET A 365 0.12 -30.15 10.43
C MET A 365 -0.15 -31.46 9.66
N ILE A 366 -0.88 -31.40 8.55
CA ILE A 366 -1.13 -32.59 7.71
C ILE A 366 0.18 -33.19 7.19
N VAL A 367 1.08 -32.35 6.68
CA VAL A 367 2.37 -32.83 6.16
C VAL A 367 3.26 -33.33 7.29
N SER A 368 3.26 -32.66 8.45
CA SER A 368 3.99 -33.11 9.63
C SER A 368 3.57 -34.50 10.08
N THR A 369 2.25 -34.72 10.19
CA THR A 369 1.69 -36.04 10.56
C THR A 369 2.07 -37.10 9.54
N ALA A 370 1.96 -36.79 8.25
CA ALA A 370 2.40 -37.71 7.19
C ALA A 370 3.91 -38.01 7.28
N ALA A 371 4.73 -37.01 7.57
CA ALA A 371 6.17 -37.19 7.79
C ALA A 371 6.47 -38.00 9.04
N ALA A 372 5.77 -37.73 10.15
CA ALA A 372 5.94 -38.49 11.40
C ALA A 372 5.58 -39.98 11.25
N LEU A 373 4.54 -40.30 10.48
CA LEU A 373 4.12 -41.69 10.25
C LEU A 373 4.95 -42.41 9.17
N SER A 374 5.67 -41.69 8.31
CA SER A 374 6.42 -42.29 7.18
C SER A 374 7.94 -42.23 7.34
N LEU A 375 8.49 -41.18 7.93
CA LEU A 375 9.92 -40.95 8.06
C LEU A 375 10.49 -41.37 9.41
N THR A 376 9.65 -41.32 10.47
CA THR A 376 10.06 -41.68 11.82
C THR A 376 9.89 -43.16 12.08
#